data_4b1fa7597848ad95707b7270a6baf49c
#
_entry.id   4b1fa7597848ad95707b7270a6baf49c
#
_cell.length_a   1.000
_cell.length_b   1.000
_cell.length_c   1.000
_cell.angle_alpha   90.00
_cell.angle_beta   90.00
_cell.angle_gamma   90.00
#
_symmetry.space_group_name_H-M   'P 1'
#
loop_
_entity.id
_entity.type
_entity.pdbx_description
1 polymer ?
#
loop_
_entity_poly.entity_id
_entity_poly.type
_entity_poly.pdbx_seq_one_letter_code
_entity_poly.pdbx_strand_id
1 'polypeptide(L)'
;VAQTQGLGAFDIGHVVNTGGGGLAGLGVLCTADKSAGMTGSSNPVGDAFFIDYVAHEIGHQFGADHTFNGTTGSCGGGNREASQAWEPGSGSSIMAYAGICGEEDLQANSLPYFHSKSIEQMRAHMATVSSCGTTQSLTNNAPQVAAGNDHVIPANTPFVLKGAGTDLDNDALSYTWEQIDLGTVAAAIKTRLGL
;
A
#
# COMPACT_ATOMS: atom_id res chain seq x y z
N VAL A 1 -23.14 -10.33 3.64
CA VAL A 1 -22.47 -10.78 4.88
C VAL A 1 -23.16 -10.19 6.09
N ALA A 2 -23.32 -8.86 6.16
CA ALA A 2 -23.95 -8.21 7.33
C ALA A 2 -25.40 -8.67 7.61
N GLN A 3 -26.15 -9.05 6.57
CA GLN A 3 -27.52 -9.53 6.74
C GLN A 3 -27.61 -10.94 7.34
N THR A 4 -26.58 -11.76 7.13
CA THR A 4 -26.59 -13.16 7.59
C THR A 4 -25.86 -13.35 8.92
N GLN A 5 -24.85 -12.53 9.22
CA GLN A 5 -24.01 -12.66 10.42
C GLN A 5 -24.33 -11.64 11.51
N GLY A 6 -25.03 -10.55 11.15
CA GLY A 6 -25.20 -9.38 12.03
C GLY A 6 -23.93 -8.54 12.12
N LEU A 7 -24.10 -7.24 12.37
CA LEU A 7 -22.98 -6.30 12.39
C LEU A 7 -21.98 -6.51 13.55
N GLY A 8 -22.38 -7.17 14.60
CA GLY A 8 -21.49 -7.47 15.75
C GLY A 8 -20.60 -8.69 15.59
N ALA A 9 -20.75 -9.46 14.50
CA ALA A 9 -20.09 -10.76 14.33
C ALA A 9 -18.73 -10.70 13.60
N PHE A 10 -18.35 -9.53 13.08
CA PHE A 10 -17.10 -9.34 12.32
C PHE A 10 -16.65 -7.89 12.39
N ASP A 11 -15.38 -7.65 12.18
CA ASP A 11 -14.74 -6.32 12.23
C ASP A 11 -14.53 -5.71 10.84
N ILE A 12 -14.42 -6.55 9.81
CA ILE A 12 -14.30 -6.18 8.41
C ILE A 12 -15.05 -7.20 7.55
N GLY A 13 -15.71 -6.73 6.51
CA GLY A 13 -16.34 -7.58 5.49
C GLY A 13 -15.83 -7.21 4.10
N HIS A 14 -15.50 -8.23 3.31
CA HIS A 14 -15.01 -8.06 1.94
C HIS A 14 -15.62 -9.11 1.03
N VAL A 15 -16.12 -8.70 -0.13
CA VAL A 15 -16.73 -9.60 -1.12
C VAL A 15 -15.73 -9.88 -2.23
N VAL A 16 -15.54 -11.16 -2.51
CA VAL A 16 -14.77 -11.61 -3.68
C VAL A 16 -15.73 -12.19 -4.72
N ASN A 17 -15.56 -11.81 -5.98
CA ASN A 17 -16.41 -12.25 -7.10
C ASN A 17 -15.62 -12.42 -8.40
N THR A 18 -16.28 -12.87 -9.45
CA THR A 18 -15.70 -13.08 -10.78
C THR A 18 -15.92 -11.90 -11.74
N GLY A 19 -16.43 -10.78 -11.26
CA GLY A 19 -16.49 -9.52 -12.02
C GLY A 19 -15.10 -8.90 -12.22
N GLY A 20 -15.04 -7.64 -12.59
CA GLY A 20 -13.77 -6.92 -12.75
C GLY A 20 -13.61 -5.78 -11.74
N GLY A 21 -12.36 -5.48 -11.38
CA GLY A 21 -11.99 -4.34 -10.55
C GLY A 21 -12.17 -4.52 -9.06
N GLY A 22 -11.86 -3.47 -8.32
CA GLY A 22 -12.04 -3.40 -6.88
C GLY A 22 -12.68 -2.07 -6.48
N LEU A 23 -13.30 -2.05 -5.33
CA LEU A 23 -13.87 -0.87 -4.71
C LEU A 23 -13.97 -1.08 -3.21
N ALA A 24 -13.45 -0.16 -2.45
CA ALA A 24 -13.56 -0.20 -0.99
C ALA A 24 -13.85 1.17 -0.40
N GLY A 25 -14.54 1.19 0.74
CA GLY A 25 -14.64 2.37 1.57
C GLY A 25 -13.32 2.64 2.28
N LEU A 26 -12.89 3.90 2.30
CA LEU A 26 -11.67 4.31 3.00
C LEU A 26 -11.90 4.36 4.51
N GLY A 27 -11.09 3.64 5.28
CA GLY A 27 -11.15 3.66 6.73
C GLY A 27 -12.49 3.19 7.30
N VAL A 28 -13.04 2.10 6.79
CA VAL A 28 -14.34 1.56 7.23
C VAL A 28 -14.22 0.44 8.26
N LEU A 29 -13.02 -0.03 8.56
CA LEU A 29 -12.78 -1.03 9.61
C LEU A 29 -13.54 -0.67 10.88
N CYS A 30 -14.32 -1.61 11.44
CA CYS A 30 -15.07 -1.46 12.68
C CYS A 30 -16.19 -0.42 12.68
N THR A 31 -16.44 0.27 11.59
CA THR A 31 -17.54 1.23 11.44
C THR A 31 -18.86 0.54 11.05
N ALA A 32 -19.94 1.31 10.89
CA ALA A 32 -21.18 0.79 10.31
C ALA A 32 -21.01 0.30 8.85
N ASP A 33 -20.05 0.87 8.13
CA ASP A 33 -19.75 0.57 6.73
C ASP A 33 -18.62 -0.47 6.55
N LYS A 34 -18.26 -1.20 7.59
CA LYS A 34 -17.15 -2.17 7.60
C LYS A 34 -17.24 -3.32 6.60
N SER A 35 -18.35 -3.49 5.92
CA SER A 35 -18.54 -4.43 4.79
C SER A 35 -18.48 -3.74 3.43
N ALA A 36 -18.10 -2.47 3.36
CA ALA A 36 -17.95 -1.72 2.11
C ALA A 36 -16.61 -2.04 1.46
N GLY A 37 -16.47 -3.25 0.93
CA GLY A 37 -15.29 -3.69 0.18
C GLY A 37 -15.62 -4.86 -0.74
N MET A 38 -15.13 -4.78 -1.97
CA MET A 38 -15.26 -5.85 -2.96
C MET A 38 -14.03 -5.91 -3.87
N THR A 39 -13.70 -7.11 -4.27
CA THR A 39 -12.68 -7.39 -5.30
C THR A 39 -13.22 -8.40 -6.30
N GLY A 40 -13.04 -8.11 -7.58
CA GLY A 40 -13.47 -8.97 -8.67
C GLY A 40 -12.41 -9.19 -9.73
N SER A 41 -12.31 -10.41 -10.23
CA SER A 41 -11.49 -10.77 -11.38
C SER A 41 -12.11 -11.96 -12.11
N SER A 42 -12.06 -11.96 -13.43
CA SER A 42 -12.49 -13.12 -14.23
C SER A 42 -11.59 -14.36 -13.97
N ASN A 43 -10.40 -14.17 -13.42
CA ASN A 43 -9.49 -15.23 -12.99
C ASN A 43 -8.93 -14.90 -11.60
N PRO A 44 -9.71 -15.13 -10.50
CA PRO A 44 -9.37 -14.70 -9.15
C PRO A 44 -8.38 -15.66 -8.47
N VAL A 45 -7.18 -15.80 -9.05
CA VAL A 45 -6.13 -16.71 -8.57
C VAL A 45 -4.74 -16.07 -8.69
N GLY A 46 -3.81 -16.52 -7.84
CA GLY A 46 -2.41 -16.13 -7.85
C GLY A 46 -2.12 -14.74 -7.25
N ASP A 47 -0.84 -14.43 -7.17
CA ASP A 47 -0.35 -13.22 -6.50
C ASP A 47 -0.89 -11.93 -7.12
N ALA A 48 -1.02 -11.85 -8.43
CA ALA A 48 -1.61 -10.70 -9.10
C ALA A 48 -3.03 -10.38 -8.60
N PHE A 49 -3.84 -11.42 -8.32
CA PHE A 49 -5.16 -11.20 -7.72
C PHE A 49 -5.08 -10.88 -6.24
N PHE A 50 -4.29 -11.63 -5.47
CA PHE A 50 -4.25 -11.46 -4.02
C PHE A 50 -3.53 -10.18 -3.59
N ILE A 51 -2.52 -9.74 -4.32
CA ILE A 51 -1.69 -8.57 -4.00
C ILE A 51 -2.26 -7.30 -4.64
N ASP A 52 -2.44 -7.28 -5.98
CA ASP A 52 -2.82 -6.07 -6.69
C ASP A 52 -4.28 -5.68 -6.48
N TYR A 53 -5.13 -6.64 -6.06
CA TYR A 53 -6.57 -6.39 -5.86
C TYR A 53 -7.02 -6.62 -4.42
N VAL A 54 -6.92 -7.85 -3.89
CA VAL A 54 -7.51 -8.14 -2.56
C VAL A 54 -6.82 -7.38 -1.45
N ALA A 55 -5.49 -7.43 -1.39
CA ALA A 55 -4.72 -6.71 -0.37
C ALA A 55 -4.85 -5.19 -0.54
N HIS A 56 -4.93 -4.68 -1.78
CA HIS A 56 -5.16 -3.28 -2.11
C HIS A 56 -6.49 -2.79 -1.53
N GLU A 57 -7.59 -3.43 -1.87
CA GLU A 57 -8.92 -3.01 -1.41
C GLU A 57 -9.09 -3.15 0.11
N ILE A 58 -8.51 -4.20 0.70
CA ILE A 58 -8.47 -4.32 2.17
C ILE A 58 -7.63 -3.19 2.78
N GLY A 59 -6.53 -2.78 2.13
CA GLY A 59 -5.73 -1.62 2.54
C GLY A 59 -6.56 -0.35 2.64
N HIS A 60 -7.45 -0.09 1.67
CA HIS A 60 -8.40 1.02 1.74
C HIS A 60 -9.36 0.88 2.94
N GLN A 61 -9.90 -0.30 3.18
CA GLN A 61 -10.78 -0.52 4.33
C GLN A 61 -10.07 -0.23 5.67
N PHE A 62 -8.75 -0.41 5.73
CA PHE A 62 -7.90 -0.04 6.87
C PHE A 62 -7.48 1.44 6.86
N GLY A 63 -7.83 2.22 5.85
CA GLY A 63 -7.59 3.66 5.79
C GLY A 63 -6.36 4.09 4.99
N ALA A 64 -5.77 3.21 4.20
CA ALA A 64 -4.67 3.58 3.30
C ALA A 64 -5.20 4.15 1.98
N ASP A 65 -4.68 5.31 1.58
CA ASP A 65 -4.91 5.91 0.27
C ASP A 65 -3.95 5.37 -0.79
N HIS A 66 -4.22 5.72 -2.06
CA HIS A 66 -3.29 5.46 -3.15
C HIS A 66 -1.97 6.21 -2.97
N THR A 67 -0.86 5.55 -3.30
CA THR A 67 0.51 6.07 -3.10
C THR A 67 1.16 6.61 -4.37
N PHE A 68 0.59 6.33 -5.54
CA PHE A 68 1.19 6.65 -6.84
C PHE A 68 1.07 8.13 -7.21
N ASN A 69 2.06 8.63 -7.97
CA ASN A 69 2.09 10.01 -8.48
C ASN A 69 1.68 10.12 -9.97
N GLY A 70 1.48 9.00 -10.65
CA GLY A 70 1.07 8.94 -12.05
C GLY A 70 -0.32 9.51 -12.31
N THR A 71 -0.56 9.90 -13.55
CA THR A 71 -1.82 10.53 -14.02
C THR A 71 -2.35 9.93 -15.31
N THR A 72 -1.65 8.95 -15.89
CA THR A 72 -2.04 8.28 -17.15
C THR A 72 -2.73 6.93 -16.88
N GLY A 73 -3.43 6.42 -17.87
CA GLY A 73 -4.17 5.16 -17.73
C GLY A 73 -5.13 5.18 -16.54
N SER A 74 -5.14 4.13 -15.74
CA SER A 74 -5.98 4.03 -14.54
C SER A 74 -5.48 4.92 -13.38
N CYS A 75 -4.26 5.46 -13.44
CA CYS A 75 -3.77 6.48 -12.50
C CYS A 75 -4.47 7.84 -12.68
N GLY A 76 -5.12 8.07 -13.82
CA GLY A 76 -5.92 9.25 -14.09
C GLY A 76 -7.32 9.20 -13.47
N GLY A 77 -8.20 10.12 -13.93
CA GLY A 77 -9.63 10.08 -13.59
C GLY A 77 -9.98 10.34 -12.13
N GLY A 78 -9.05 10.91 -11.34
CA GLY A 78 -9.26 11.20 -9.91
C GLY A 78 -8.78 10.11 -8.96
N ASN A 79 -8.12 9.07 -9.45
CA ASN A 79 -7.59 7.99 -8.61
C ASN A 79 -6.28 8.37 -7.88
N ARG A 80 -5.57 9.40 -8.36
CA ARG A 80 -4.38 9.92 -7.68
C ARG A 80 -4.77 10.75 -6.46
N GLU A 81 -4.29 10.36 -5.29
CA GLU A 81 -4.39 11.17 -4.08
C GLU A 81 -3.16 12.07 -3.92
N ALA A 82 -3.33 13.37 -4.15
CA ALA A 82 -2.22 14.31 -4.22
C ALA A 82 -1.44 14.43 -2.89
N SER A 83 -2.13 14.27 -1.78
CA SER A 83 -1.54 14.35 -0.44
C SER A 83 -0.80 13.07 -0.03
N GLN A 84 -0.91 12.00 -0.84
CA GLN A 84 -0.34 10.68 -0.59
C GLN A 84 0.50 10.17 -1.79
N ALA A 85 0.82 11.03 -2.75
CA ALA A 85 1.55 10.68 -3.97
C ALA A 85 3.06 10.53 -3.72
N TRP A 86 3.45 9.53 -2.96
CA TRP A 86 4.82 9.25 -2.53
C TRP A 86 5.64 8.52 -3.60
N GLU A 87 5.01 7.61 -4.34
CA GLU A 87 5.67 6.75 -5.29
C GLU A 87 5.64 7.34 -6.71
N PRO A 88 6.77 7.39 -7.43
CA PRO A 88 6.81 7.91 -8.80
C PRO A 88 6.01 7.03 -9.77
N GLY A 89 5.44 7.64 -10.81
CA GLY A 89 4.68 6.94 -11.84
C GLY A 89 3.53 6.12 -11.26
N SER A 90 3.43 4.86 -11.68
CA SER A 90 2.43 3.91 -11.17
C SER A 90 2.65 3.50 -9.72
N GLY A 91 3.83 3.79 -9.16
CA GLY A 91 4.25 3.16 -7.92
C GLY A 91 4.54 1.68 -8.08
N SER A 92 4.86 1.01 -6.97
CA SER A 92 5.23 -0.41 -6.93
C SER A 92 4.70 -1.15 -5.71
N SER A 93 4.24 -0.46 -4.68
CA SER A 93 3.68 -1.06 -3.46
C SER A 93 2.22 -1.48 -3.65
N ILE A 94 1.64 -2.13 -2.64
CA ILE A 94 0.26 -2.65 -2.70
C ILE A 94 -0.76 -1.52 -2.96
N MET A 95 -0.61 -0.34 -2.35
CA MET A 95 -1.54 0.79 -2.57
C MET A 95 -1.25 1.59 -3.83
N ALA A 96 -0.33 1.14 -4.66
CA ALA A 96 -0.03 1.69 -5.97
C ALA A 96 -0.84 1.02 -7.10
N TYR A 97 -0.64 1.45 -8.34
CA TYR A 97 -1.34 0.97 -9.53
C TYR A 97 -0.38 0.40 -10.58
N ALA A 98 0.58 -0.42 -10.11
CA ALA A 98 1.55 -1.05 -11.01
C ALA A 98 0.86 -1.85 -12.13
N GLY A 99 1.27 -1.61 -13.37
CA GLY A 99 0.79 -2.31 -14.57
C GLY A 99 -0.48 -1.74 -15.20
N ILE A 100 -1.10 -0.71 -14.62
CA ILE A 100 -2.35 -0.12 -15.14
C ILE A 100 -2.31 1.39 -15.36
N CYS A 101 -1.14 2.02 -15.24
CA CYS A 101 -0.94 3.46 -15.48
C CYS A 101 -0.38 3.79 -16.88
N GLY A 102 -0.37 2.83 -17.80
CA GLY A 102 0.06 3.04 -19.18
C GLY A 102 1.52 3.44 -19.29
N GLU A 103 1.82 4.63 -19.83
CA GLU A 103 3.21 5.07 -20.04
C GLU A 103 3.98 5.32 -18.75
N GLU A 104 3.29 5.48 -17.63
CA GLU A 104 3.88 5.72 -16.31
C GLU A 104 4.06 4.44 -15.50
N ASP A 105 3.78 3.27 -16.08
CA ASP A 105 4.02 2.00 -15.40
C ASP A 105 5.50 1.76 -15.15
N LEU A 106 5.85 1.47 -13.90
CA LEU A 106 7.18 1.08 -13.48
C LEU A 106 7.40 -0.43 -13.64
N GLN A 107 6.35 -1.20 -13.42
CA GLN A 107 6.36 -2.66 -13.46
C GLN A 107 4.95 -3.21 -13.70
N ALA A 108 4.83 -4.50 -14.00
CA ALA A 108 3.57 -5.12 -14.39
C ALA A 108 2.62 -5.43 -13.23
N ASN A 109 3.12 -5.63 -12.02
CA ASN A 109 2.35 -5.97 -10.81
C ASN A 109 2.99 -5.34 -9.59
N SER A 110 2.20 -5.15 -8.54
CA SER A 110 2.71 -4.63 -7.26
C SER A 110 3.63 -5.65 -6.56
N LEU A 111 4.59 -5.14 -5.82
CA LEU A 111 5.38 -5.93 -4.89
C LEU A 111 4.56 -6.20 -3.61
N PRO A 112 4.74 -7.36 -2.97
CA PRO A 112 3.90 -7.79 -1.85
C PRO A 112 4.25 -7.08 -0.53
N TYR A 113 4.28 -5.74 -0.54
CA TYR A 113 4.45 -4.95 0.68
C TYR A 113 3.65 -3.64 0.61
N PHE A 114 3.26 -3.13 1.77
CA PHE A 114 2.70 -1.80 1.90
C PHE A 114 3.81 -0.76 2.07
N HIS A 115 3.73 0.35 1.36
CA HIS A 115 4.58 1.51 1.59
C HIS A 115 4.48 1.95 3.06
N SER A 116 5.58 2.45 3.65
CA SER A 116 5.61 2.87 5.06
C SER A 116 4.52 3.89 5.39
N LYS A 117 4.21 4.79 4.46
CA LYS A 117 3.12 5.77 4.61
C LYS A 117 1.73 5.13 4.62
N SER A 118 1.49 4.09 3.85
CA SER A 118 0.25 3.30 3.95
C SER A 118 0.13 2.63 5.32
N ILE A 119 1.22 2.08 5.84
CA ILE A 119 1.25 1.49 7.19
C ILE A 119 0.95 2.56 8.25
N GLU A 120 1.51 3.78 8.13
CA GLU A 120 1.22 4.90 9.02
C GLU A 120 -0.28 5.25 9.02
N GLN A 121 -0.90 5.36 7.83
CA GLN A 121 -2.34 5.65 7.70
C GLN A 121 -3.19 4.56 8.33
N MET A 122 -2.92 3.28 8.02
CA MET A 122 -3.66 2.15 8.60
C MET A 122 -3.54 2.13 10.12
N ARG A 123 -2.34 2.35 10.67
CA ARG A 123 -2.13 2.42 12.13
C ARG A 123 -2.84 3.60 12.76
N ALA A 124 -2.83 4.77 12.11
CA ALA A 124 -3.56 5.95 12.58
C ALA A 124 -5.06 5.68 12.62
N HIS A 125 -5.64 5.05 11.58
CA HIS A 125 -7.04 4.65 11.57
C HIS A 125 -7.35 3.65 12.68
N MET A 126 -6.57 2.57 12.80
CA MET A 126 -6.76 1.57 13.86
C MET A 126 -6.71 2.16 15.26
N ALA A 127 -5.92 3.20 15.49
CA ALA A 127 -5.87 3.89 16.80
C ALA A 127 -7.16 4.65 17.12
N THR A 128 -7.99 4.99 16.14
CA THR A 128 -9.28 5.67 16.33
C THR A 128 -10.45 4.71 16.59
N VAL A 129 -10.29 3.41 16.25
CA VAL A 129 -11.36 2.41 16.33
C VAL A 129 -11.12 1.47 17.52
N SER A 130 -11.45 1.96 18.73
CA SER A 130 -11.17 1.25 19.99
C SER A 130 -12.17 0.13 20.33
N SER A 131 -13.20 -0.09 19.52
CA SER A 131 -14.33 -0.96 19.85
C SER A 131 -14.33 -2.30 19.13
N CYS A 132 -13.28 -2.62 18.38
CA CYS A 132 -13.23 -3.85 17.60
C CYS A 132 -11.88 -4.55 17.68
N GLY A 133 -11.88 -5.82 17.29
CA GLY A 133 -10.72 -6.68 17.39
C GLY A 133 -10.38 -7.07 18.83
N THR A 134 -9.39 -7.91 18.94
CA THR A 134 -8.79 -8.29 20.22
C THR A 134 -7.29 -8.03 20.16
N THR A 135 -6.81 -7.19 21.06
CA THR A 135 -5.36 -6.94 21.16
C THR A 135 -4.67 -8.12 21.83
N GLN A 136 -3.69 -8.67 21.17
CA GLN A 136 -2.79 -9.67 21.74
C GLN A 136 -1.38 -9.07 21.85
N SER A 137 -0.73 -9.33 22.98
CA SER A 137 0.68 -8.99 23.14
C SER A 137 1.53 -9.90 22.27
N LEU A 138 2.38 -9.31 21.44
CA LEU A 138 3.40 -10.04 20.70
C LEU A 138 4.69 -10.07 21.52
N THR A 139 5.39 -11.20 21.47
CA THR A 139 6.73 -11.35 22.07
C THR A 139 7.81 -10.86 21.10
N ASN A 140 7.48 -10.72 19.83
CA ASN A 140 8.39 -10.23 18.79
C ASN A 140 8.78 -8.77 19.00
N ASN A 141 10.05 -8.46 18.90
CA ASN A 141 10.60 -7.11 18.97
C ASN A 141 10.69 -6.51 17.56
N ALA A 142 10.43 -5.21 17.45
CA ALA A 142 10.63 -4.53 16.18
C ALA A 142 12.14 -4.38 15.88
N PRO A 143 12.59 -4.55 14.63
CA PRO A 143 13.97 -4.37 14.26
C PRO A 143 14.44 -2.93 14.48
N GLN A 144 15.70 -2.78 14.84
CA GLN A 144 16.37 -1.48 14.90
C GLN A 144 17.08 -1.20 13.59
N VAL A 145 16.86 -0.02 13.04
CA VAL A 145 17.34 0.36 11.71
C VAL A 145 18.30 1.54 11.81
N ALA A 146 19.38 1.47 11.05
CA ALA A 146 20.33 2.56 10.83
C ALA A 146 20.43 2.86 9.33
N ALA A 147 19.83 3.97 8.88
CA ALA A 147 19.81 4.38 7.48
C ALA A 147 21.13 5.06 7.02
N GLY A 148 22.07 5.30 7.92
CA GLY A 148 23.27 6.06 7.64
C GLY A 148 23.06 7.57 7.80
N ASN A 149 23.99 8.35 7.25
CA ASN A 149 23.95 9.81 7.33
C ASN A 149 23.22 10.42 6.13
N ASP A 150 22.74 11.64 6.29
CA ASP A 150 22.24 12.45 5.19
C ASP A 150 23.33 12.75 4.17
N HIS A 151 22.97 12.82 2.90
CA HIS A 151 23.87 13.08 1.80
C HIS A 151 23.41 14.29 0.99
N VAL A 152 24.35 15.19 0.68
CA VAL A 152 24.16 16.26 -0.28
C VAL A 152 24.97 15.91 -1.52
N ILE A 153 24.30 15.69 -2.63
CA ILE A 153 24.92 15.28 -3.90
C ILE A 153 24.54 16.24 -5.01
N PRO A 154 25.40 16.49 -6.02
CA PRO A 154 25.01 17.24 -7.22
C PRO A 154 23.91 16.51 -7.99
N ALA A 155 23.09 17.28 -8.72
CA ALA A 155 22.10 16.69 -9.62
C ALA A 155 22.75 15.70 -10.63
N ASN A 156 22.03 14.66 -10.97
CA ASN A 156 22.47 13.59 -11.89
C ASN A 156 23.75 12.83 -11.45
N THR A 157 24.03 12.81 -10.15
CA THR A 157 25.14 12.02 -9.60
C THR A 157 24.64 10.65 -9.15
N PRO A 158 25.17 9.53 -9.68
CA PRO A 158 24.86 8.22 -9.14
C PRO A 158 25.30 8.09 -7.68
N PHE A 159 24.48 7.45 -6.86
CA PHE A 159 24.79 7.22 -5.45
C PHE A 159 24.29 5.84 -5.00
N VAL A 160 24.80 5.41 -3.87
CA VAL A 160 24.40 4.17 -3.19
C VAL A 160 23.98 4.50 -1.78
N LEU A 161 22.77 4.13 -1.40
CA LEU A 161 22.31 4.16 -0.02
C LEU A 161 22.72 2.86 0.68
N LYS A 162 23.25 2.98 1.88
CA LYS A 162 23.62 1.83 2.72
C LYS A 162 22.86 1.93 4.04
N GLY A 163 22.08 0.90 4.34
CA GLY A 163 21.41 0.74 5.62
C GLY A 163 21.91 -0.50 6.34
N ALA A 164 21.71 -0.53 7.63
CA ALA A 164 21.92 -1.70 8.47
C ALA A 164 20.75 -1.86 9.44
N GLY A 165 20.50 -3.09 9.88
CA GLY A 165 19.49 -3.37 10.89
C GLY A 165 19.93 -4.50 11.80
N THR A 166 19.39 -4.51 13.00
CA THR A 166 19.53 -5.60 13.97
C THR A 166 18.16 -5.94 14.53
N ASP A 167 17.96 -7.19 14.84
CA ASP A 167 16.75 -7.69 15.46
C ASP A 167 17.09 -8.41 16.76
N LEU A 168 16.33 -8.13 17.83
CA LEU A 168 16.59 -8.73 19.16
C LEU A 168 16.21 -10.22 19.22
N ASP A 169 15.28 -10.64 18.36
CA ASP A 169 14.83 -12.03 18.26
C ASP A 169 15.67 -12.81 17.25
N ASN A 170 16.64 -12.16 16.61
CA ASN A 170 17.47 -12.67 15.52
C ASN A 170 16.66 -13.09 14.28
N ASP A 171 15.56 -12.43 14.01
CA ASP A 171 14.79 -12.64 12.79
C ASP A 171 15.58 -12.20 11.55
N ALA A 172 15.30 -12.88 10.42
CA ALA A 172 15.90 -12.52 9.14
C ALA A 172 15.31 -11.20 8.65
N LEU A 173 16.17 -10.22 8.39
CA LEU A 173 15.75 -8.89 7.92
C LEU A 173 15.79 -8.79 6.40
N SER A 174 14.77 -8.14 5.83
CA SER A 174 14.76 -7.62 4.47
C SER A 174 14.78 -6.09 4.51
N TYR A 175 15.25 -5.45 3.44
CA TYR A 175 15.41 -4.00 3.39
C TYR A 175 14.70 -3.45 2.15
N THR A 176 13.99 -2.34 2.33
CA THR A 176 13.37 -1.57 1.25
C THR A 176 13.71 -0.10 1.43
N TRP A 177 14.05 0.59 0.36
CA TRP A 177 14.22 2.03 0.32
C TRP A 177 13.00 2.66 -0.34
N GLU A 178 12.39 3.62 0.33
CA GLU A 178 11.18 4.27 -0.12
C GLU A 178 11.36 5.79 -0.20
N GLN A 179 10.77 6.41 -1.21
CA GLN A 179 10.65 7.86 -1.27
C GLN A 179 9.50 8.29 -0.35
N ILE A 180 9.76 9.24 0.54
CA ILE A 180 8.74 9.80 1.46
C ILE A 180 8.45 11.27 1.19
N ASP A 181 9.00 11.86 0.13
CA ASP A 181 8.65 13.19 -0.34
C ASP A 181 7.48 13.11 -1.31
N LEU A 182 6.51 14.01 -1.14
CA LEU A 182 5.38 14.10 -2.07
C LEU A 182 5.87 14.49 -3.46
N GLY A 183 5.52 13.69 -4.46
CA GLY A 183 5.77 14.02 -5.86
C GLY A 183 4.86 15.17 -6.32
N THR A 184 5.41 16.19 -6.96
CA THR A 184 4.62 17.07 -7.83
C THR A 184 4.10 16.25 -9.01
N VAL A 185 2.94 16.63 -9.57
CA VAL A 185 2.48 16.05 -10.84
C VAL A 185 3.58 16.30 -11.88
N ALA A 186 4.39 15.31 -12.11
CA ALA A 186 5.42 15.32 -13.14
C ALA A 186 5.24 14.04 -13.93
N ALA A 187 5.30 14.15 -15.25
CA ALA A 187 5.46 12.98 -16.10
C ALA A 187 6.59 12.12 -15.53
N ALA A 188 6.34 10.83 -15.42
CA ALA A 188 7.31 9.89 -14.87
C ALA A 188 8.67 10.13 -15.55
N ILE A 189 9.63 10.62 -14.78
CA ILE A 189 11.01 10.55 -15.21
C ILE A 189 11.30 9.06 -15.18
N LYS A 190 11.35 8.42 -16.37
CA LYS A 190 11.88 7.07 -16.52
C LYS A 190 13.36 7.10 -16.18
N THR A 191 13.67 7.29 -14.90
CA THR A 191 15.00 7.00 -14.39
C THR A 191 15.07 5.49 -14.39
N ARG A 192 15.71 4.91 -15.40
CA ARG A 192 16.09 3.50 -15.36
C ARG A 192 16.89 3.31 -14.07
N LEU A 193 16.26 2.78 -13.05
CA LEU A 193 16.96 2.05 -12.02
C LEU A 193 17.50 0.81 -12.73
N GLY A 194 18.78 0.87 -13.12
CA GLY A 194 19.49 -0.30 -13.62
C GLY A 194 19.59 -1.30 -12.48
N LEU A 195 18.82 -2.37 -12.55
CA LEU A 195 19.04 -3.61 -11.85
C LEU A 195 19.91 -4.48 -12.74
#